data_34b904a82adbcf274efd6b332326d7f8
#
_entry.id   34b904a82adbcf274efd6b332326d7f8
#
_cell.length_a   1.000
_cell.length_b   1.000
_cell.length_c   1.000
_cell.angle_alpha   90.00
_cell.angle_beta   90.00
_cell.angle_gamma   90.00
#
_symmetry.space_group_name_H-M   'P 1'
#
loop_
_entity.id
_entity.type
_entity.pdbx_description
1 polymer ?
#
loop_
_entity_poly.entity_id
_entity_poly.type
_entity_poly.pdbx_seq_one_letter_code
_entity_poly.pdbx_strand_id
1 'polypeptide(L)'
;MQDDFGRQKKQMSKKKGMIVSGYFNPIHKGHIEYFNNAKELADELFVIVNSDHQRALKGSKEFQQESERVFIVSSIKSVDHCILSIDGDRTVCKTIEKIALDFGADYDLSFANGGDQNNNTIPERPICDQMGITLVDGLGDKIQSSRWLLKN
;
A
#
# COMPACT_ATOMS: atom_id res chain seq x y z
N MET A 1 25.82 -13.21 -25.23
CA MET A 1 26.59 -13.01 -24.01
C MET A 1 26.15 -11.79 -23.22
N GLN A 2 26.10 -10.65 -23.86
CA GLN A 2 25.62 -9.44 -23.19
C GLN A 2 24.16 -9.56 -22.75
N ASP A 3 23.36 -10.23 -23.56
CA ASP A 3 21.94 -10.41 -23.24
C ASP A 3 21.73 -11.27 -21.99
N ASP A 4 22.53 -12.33 -21.86
CA ASP A 4 22.43 -13.19 -20.69
C ASP A 4 22.86 -12.45 -19.42
N PHE A 5 23.92 -11.66 -19.55
CA PHE A 5 24.41 -10.87 -18.44
C PHE A 5 23.36 -9.83 -18.03
N GLY A 6 22.75 -9.16 -19.01
CA GLY A 6 21.71 -8.19 -18.77
C GLY A 6 20.49 -8.81 -18.10
N ARG A 7 20.11 -10.00 -18.50
CA ARG A 7 18.96 -10.69 -17.88
C ARG A 7 19.24 -11.08 -16.45
N GLN A 8 20.43 -11.59 -16.16
CA GLN A 8 20.79 -11.93 -14.78
C GLN A 8 20.79 -10.70 -13.90
N LYS A 9 21.37 -9.61 -14.39
CA LYS A 9 21.40 -8.35 -13.66
C LYS A 9 19.99 -7.84 -13.42
N LYS A 10 19.12 -7.95 -14.42
CA LYS A 10 17.73 -7.50 -14.30
C LYS A 10 16.96 -8.33 -13.29
N GLN A 11 17.18 -9.66 -13.27
CA GLN A 11 16.52 -10.54 -12.29
C GLN A 11 17.03 -10.29 -10.88
N MET A 12 18.33 -10.01 -10.74
CA MET A 12 18.94 -9.77 -9.44
C MET A 12 18.61 -8.40 -8.88
N SER A 13 18.16 -7.48 -9.73
CA SER A 13 17.92 -6.10 -9.34
C SER A 13 16.46 -5.70 -9.53
N LYS A 14 15.54 -6.59 -9.14
CA LYS A 14 14.13 -6.21 -9.06
C LYS A 14 13.99 -5.01 -8.14
N LYS A 15 13.15 -4.08 -8.53
CA LYS A 15 12.82 -2.95 -7.68
C LYS A 15 12.00 -3.43 -6.50
N LYS A 16 12.17 -2.76 -5.37
CA LYS A 16 11.34 -3.02 -4.20
C LYS A 16 10.08 -2.17 -4.31
N GLY A 17 8.93 -2.83 -4.21
CA GLY A 17 7.64 -2.14 -4.21
C GLY A 17 6.95 -2.33 -2.87
N MET A 18 6.51 -1.22 -2.26
CA MET A 18 5.77 -1.26 -1.02
C MET A 18 4.31 -0.95 -1.30
N ILE A 19 3.43 -1.83 -0.85
CA ILE A 19 1.98 -1.65 -0.99
C ILE A 19 1.42 -1.20 0.34
N VAL A 20 0.65 -0.12 0.33
CA VAL A 20 -0.11 0.35 1.49
C VAL A 20 -1.56 0.55 1.06
N SER A 21 -2.48 0.58 2.01
CA SER A 21 -3.89 0.78 1.71
C SER A 21 -4.54 1.66 2.76
N GLY A 22 -5.65 2.27 2.40
CA GLY A 22 -6.42 3.08 3.32
C GLY A 22 -7.63 3.72 2.66
N TYR A 23 -8.45 4.35 3.48
CA TYR A 23 -9.64 5.05 3.01
C TYR A 23 -9.33 6.48 2.62
N PHE A 24 -8.46 7.15 3.37
CA PHE A 24 -8.05 8.54 3.11
C PHE A 24 -9.28 9.45 2.95
N ASN A 25 -10.19 9.38 3.89
CA ASN A 25 -11.52 9.99 3.81
C ASN A 25 -11.80 10.84 5.06
N PRO A 26 -11.29 12.08 5.12
CA PRO A 26 -10.45 12.73 4.13
C PRO A 26 -8.96 12.40 4.33
N ILE A 27 -8.16 12.68 3.32
CA ILE A 27 -6.72 12.57 3.43
C ILE A 27 -6.20 13.74 4.27
N HIS A 28 -5.17 13.48 5.06
CA HIS A 28 -4.56 14.52 5.90
C HIS A 28 -3.07 14.29 6.05
N LYS A 29 -2.41 15.18 6.80
CA LYS A 29 -0.97 15.17 6.97
C LYS A 29 -0.42 13.82 7.43
N GLY A 30 -1.13 13.16 8.34
CA GLY A 30 -0.69 11.86 8.85
C GLY A 30 -0.59 10.80 7.76
N HIS A 31 -1.49 10.84 6.79
CA HIS A 31 -1.43 9.92 5.65
C HIS A 31 -0.21 10.20 4.79
N ILE A 32 0.12 11.48 4.58
CA ILE A 32 1.29 11.85 3.78
C ILE A 32 2.58 11.41 4.48
N GLU A 33 2.65 11.57 5.79
CA GLU A 33 3.79 11.09 6.58
C GLU A 33 3.92 9.57 6.46
N TYR A 34 2.80 8.86 6.49
CA TYR A 34 2.76 7.41 6.30
C TYR A 34 3.32 7.02 4.93
N PHE A 35 2.89 7.71 3.89
CA PHE A 35 3.40 7.45 2.54
C PHE A 35 4.90 7.71 2.45
N ASN A 36 5.37 8.80 3.04
CA ASN A 36 6.79 9.12 3.02
C ASN A 36 7.61 8.06 3.75
N ASN A 37 7.11 7.58 4.89
CA ASN A 37 7.78 6.52 5.65
C ASN A 37 7.82 5.21 4.87
N ALA A 38 6.71 4.86 4.21
CA ALA A 38 6.65 3.65 3.41
C ALA A 38 7.59 3.73 2.20
N LYS A 39 7.65 4.90 1.57
CA LYS A 39 8.53 5.11 0.42
C LYS A 39 10.00 4.95 0.77
N GLU A 40 10.39 5.32 1.98
CA GLU A 40 11.77 5.15 2.42
C GLU A 40 12.22 3.69 2.45
N LEU A 41 11.28 2.75 2.53
CA LEU A 41 11.58 1.32 2.61
C LEU A 41 11.57 0.64 1.25
N ALA A 42 11.31 1.37 0.18
CA ALA A 42 11.16 0.77 -1.14
C ALA A 42 11.58 1.75 -2.22
N ASP A 43 11.70 1.23 -3.44
CA ASP A 43 11.98 2.06 -4.60
C ASP A 43 10.73 2.75 -5.11
N GLU A 44 9.59 2.06 -5.02
CA GLU A 44 8.30 2.60 -5.46
C GLU A 44 7.21 2.26 -4.47
N LEU A 45 6.25 3.17 -4.36
CA LEU A 45 5.13 3.05 -3.44
C LEU A 45 3.84 2.84 -4.22
N PHE A 46 3.13 1.77 -3.89
CA PHE A 46 1.82 1.44 -4.43
C PHE A 46 0.78 1.73 -3.35
N VAL A 47 -0.16 2.61 -3.63
CA VAL A 47 -1.20 2.94 -2.66
C VAL A 47 -2.55 2.46 -3.17
N ILE A 48 -3.20 1.61 -2.37
CA ILE A 48 -4.55 1.15 -2.66
C ILE A 48 -5.52 2.06 -1.91
N VAL A 49 -6.44 2.67 -2.65
CA VAL A 49 -7.50 3.51 -2.09
C VAL A 49 -8.76 2.65 -1.97
N ASN A 50 -9.28 2.51 -0.76
CA ASN A 50 -10.51 1.77 -0.54
C ASN A 50 -11.67 2.48 -1.24
N SER A 51 -12.60 1.69 -1.80
CA SER A 51 -13.69 2.23 -2.61
C SER A 51 -14.80 2.84 -1.76
N ASP A 52 -15.69 3.57 -2.42
CA ASP A 52 -16.88 4.11 -1.76
C ASP A 52 -17.77 2.98 -1.26
N HIS A 53 -17.85 1.88 -1.99
CA HIS A 53 -18.58 0.70 -1.55
C HIS A 53 -18.02 0.18 -0.21
N GLN A 54 -16.70 0.08 -0.13
CA GLN A 54 -16.03 -0.39 1.10
C GLN A 54 -16.25 0.60 2.24
N ARG A 55 -16.20 1.90 1.94
CA ARG A 55 -16.48 2.94 2.94
C ARG A 55 -17.89 2.75 3.51
N ALA A 56 -18.86 2.49 2.66
CA ALA A 56 -20.23 2.25 3.09
C ALA A 56 -20.33 1.01 3.98
N LEU A 57 -19.63 -0.07 3.63
CA LEU A 57 -19.58 -1.28 4.45
C LEU A 57 -18.98 -1.01 5.84
N LYS A 58 -17.99 -0.14 5.88
CA LYS A 58 -17.35 0.24 7.14
C LYS A 58 -18.28 1.12 7.99
N GLY A 59 -19.25 1.80 7.36
CA GLY A 59 -20.16 2.70 8.04
C GLY A 59 -19.60 4.10 8.27
N SER A 60 -18.52 4.44 7.58
CA SER A 60 -17.93 5.77 7.68
C SER A 60 -18.70 6.79 6.86
N LYS A 61 -18.72 8.05 7.34
CA LYS A 61 -19.31 9.14 6.60
C LYS A 61 -18.45 9.46 5.38
N GLU A 62 -19.10 9.76 4.26
CA GLU A 62 -18.39 10.15 3.06
C GLU A 62 -18.00 11.62 3.14
N PHE A 63 -16.69 11.90 3.13
CA PHE A 63 -16.17 13.26 3.02
C PHE A 63 -15.71 13.56 1.60
N GLN A 64 -15.12 12.57 0.94
CA GLN A 64 -14.64 12.69 -0.43
C GLN A 64 -14.96 11.40 -1.16
N GLN A 65 -15.45 11.54 -2.39
CA GLN A 65 -15.75 10.38 -3.23
C GLN A 65 -14.46 9.70 -3.68
N GLU A 66 -14.56 8.44 -4.04
CA GLU A 66 -13.38 7.64 -4.40
C GLU A 66 -12.58 8.27 -5.54
N SER A 67 -13.22 8.86 -6.52
CA SER A 67 -12.51 9.51 -7.64
C SER A 67 -11.67 10.68 -7.16
N GLU A 68 -12.18 11.46 -6.23
CA GLU A 68 -11.44 12.58 -5.66
C GLU A 68 -10.29 12.08 -4.80
N ARG A 69 -10.51 11.05 -4.01
CA ARG A 69 -9.47 10.48 -3.17
C ARG A 69 -8.33 9.88 -3.99
N VAL A 70 -8.66 9.18 -5.06
CA VAL A 70 -7.65 8.65 -5.98
C VAL A 70 -6.86 9.79 -6.63
N PHE A 71 -7.56 10.84 -7.06
CA PHE A 71 -6.90 11.99 -7.68
C PHE A 71 -5.90 12.63 -6.74
N ILE A 72 -6.31 12.89 -5.50
CA ILE A 72 -5.44 13.53 -4.52
C ILE A 72 -4.24 12.63 -4.19
N VAL A 73 -4.49 11.36 -3.89
CA VAL A 73 -3.42 10.41 -3.54
C VAL A 73 -2.42 10.27 -4.67
N SER A 74 -2.90 10.16 -5.90
CA SER A 74 -2.01 10.00 -7.05
C SER A 74 -1.17 11.25 -7.33
N SER A 75 -1.53 12.38 -6.76
CA SER A 75 -0.79 13.64 -6.91
C SER A 75 0.30 13.83 -5.84
N ILE A 76 0.37 12.94 -4.87
CA ILE A 76 1.35 13.04 -3.79
C ILE A 76 2.70 12.54 -4.30
N LYS A 77 3.74 13.30 -4.00
CA LYS A 77 5.08 13.07 -4.55
C LYS A 77 5.62 11.67 -4.25
N SER A 78 5.38 11.15 -3.06
CA SER A 78 5.92 9.84 -2.67
C SER A 78 5.15 8.66 -3.27
N VAL A 79 4.00 8.90 -3.88
CA VAL A 79 3.14 7.85 -4.45
C VAL A 79 3.51 7.63 -5.91
N ASP A 80 3.92 6.41 -6.24
CA ASP A 80 4.28 6.06 -7.61
C ASP A 80 3.13 5.41 -8.36
N HIS A 81 2.30 4.63 -7.65
CA HIS A 81 1.14 3.96 -8.23
C HIS A 81 -0.04 4.12 -7.28
N CYS A 82 -1.17 4.52 -7.81
CA CYS A 82 -2.40 4.65 -7.03
C CYS A 82 -3.47 3.77 -7.67
N ILE A 83 -4.02 2.85 -6.90
CA ILE A 83 -4.96 1.84 -7.39
C ILE A 83 -6.24 1.91 -6.56
N LEU A 84 -7.37 2.06 -7.23
CA LEU A 84 -8.66 1.95 -6.55
C LEU A 84 -8.95 0.48 -6.27
N SER A 85 -9.36 0.18 -5.04
CA SER A 85 -9.65 -1.20 -4.64
C SER A 85 -10.74 -1.81 -5.51
N ILE A 86 -10.53 -3.06 -5.91
CA ILE A 86 -11.51 -3.83 -6.68
C ILE A 86 -12.26 -4.84 -5.81
N ASP A 87 -11.96 -4.86 -4.51
CA ASP A 87 -12.59 -5.80 -3.58
C ASP A 87 -14.01 -5.40 -3.25
N GLY A 88 -14.87 -6.42 -3.08
CA GLY A 88 -16.26 -6.20 -2.69
C GLY A 88 -16.48 -6.25 -1.19
N ASP A 89 -15.50 -6.70 -0.42
CA ASP A 89 -15.54 -6.73 1.04
C ASP A 89 -14.62 -5.64 1.60
N ARG A 90 -14.38 -5.66 2.90
CA ARG A 90 -13.57 -4.62 3.55
C ARG A 90 -12.08 -4.88 3.47
N THR A 91 -11.67 -5.98 2.87
CA THR A 91 -10.25 -6.31 2.67
C THR A 91 -9.74 -5.72 1.35
N VAL A 92 -8.44 -5.86 1.11
CA VAL A 92 -7.85 -5.50 -0.18
C VAL A 92 -7.16 -6.70 -0.81
N CYS A 93 -7.64 -7.91 -0.49
CA CYS A 93 -7.01 -9.15 -0.93
C CYS A 93 -6.98 -9.28 -2.45
N LYS A 94 -8.10 -9.02 -3.13
CA LYS A 94 -8.16 -9.13 -4.59
C LYS A 94 -7.31 -8.07 -5.26
N THR A 95 -7.27 -6.88 -4.70
CA THR A 95 -6.45 -5.79 -5.24
C THR A 95 -4.97 -6.13 -5.10
N ILE A 96 -4.56 -6.67 -3.95
CA ILE A 96 -3.18 -7.13 -3.75
C ILE A 96 -2.81 -8.20 -4.77
N GLU A 97 -3.70 -9.17 -4.97
CA GLU A 97 -3.48 -10.22 -5.96
C GLU A 97 -3.27 -9.64 -7.35
N LYS A 98 -4.10 -8.68 -7.73
CA LYS A 98 -3.98 -8.02 -9.03
C LYS A 98 -2.64 -7.31 -9.18
N ILE A 99 -2.21 -6.59 -8.14
CA ILE A 99 -0.92 -5.91 -8.16
C ILE A 99 0.20 -6.94 -8.33
N ALA A 100 0.13 -8.05 -7.61
CA ALA A 100 1.13 -9.10 -7.71
C ALA A 100 1.19 -9.71 -9.11
N LEU A 101 0.04 -9.92 -9.73
CA LEU A 101 -0.01 -10.46 -11.10
C LEU A 101 0.52 -9.47 -12.13
N ASP A 102 0.23 -8.18 -11.95
CA ASP A 102 0.63 -7.17 -12.92
C ASP A 102 2.08 -6.73 -12.74
N PHE A 103 2.59 -6.71 -11.53
CA PHE A 103 3.90 -6.13 -11.22
C PHE A 103 4.90 -7.09 -10.61
N GLY A 104 4.47 -8.28 -10.19
CA GLY A 104 5.34 -9.20 -9.47
C GLY A 104 6.56 -9.69 -10.25
N ALA A 105 6.51 -9.64 -11.58
CA ALA A 105 7.65 -10.03 -12.39
C ALA A 105 8.80 -9.02 -12.29
N ASP A 106 8.46 -7.75 -12.06
CA ASP A 106 9.45 -6.65 -12.06
C ASP A 106 9.73 -6.11 -10.67
N TYR A 107 8.90 -6.46 -9.68
CA TYR A 107 9.01 -5.91 -8.32
C TYR A 107 9.05 -7.01 -7.29
N ASP A 108 9.87 -6.78 -6.28
CA ASP A 108 9.86 -7.55 -5.04
C ASP A 108 8.91 -6.82 -4.10
N LEU A 109 7.71 -7.36 -3.96
CA LEU A 109 6.61 -6.65 -3.30
C LEU A 109 6.53 -6.94 -1.81
N SER A 110 6.19 -5.90 -1.06
CA SER A 110 5.88 -5.98 0.37
C SER A 110 4.55 -5.28 0.62
N PHE A 111 3.84 -5.68 1.65
CA PHE A 111 2.58 -5.05 2.06
C PHE A 111 2.73 -4.58 3.50
N ALA A 112 2.49 -3.30 3.71
CA ALA A 112 2.60 -2.70 5.04
C ALA A 112 1.25 -2.66 5.73
N ASN A 113 1.21 -3.22 6.92
CA ASN A 113 0.04 -3.16 7.79
C ASN A 113 0.12 -1.84 8.57
N GLY A 114 -0.79 -0.93 8.29
CA GLY A 114 -0.75 0.42 8.83
C GLY A 114 -1.58 0.67 10.06
N GLY A 115 -2.12 -0.36 10.69
CA GLY A 115 -3.02 -0.17 11.81
C GLY A 115 -2.49 -0.75 13.11
N ASP A 116 -3.37 -0.93 14.05
CA ASP A 116 -3.08 -1.57 15.33
C ASP A 116 -3.02 -3.09 15.22
N GLN A 117 -3.37 -3.62 14.05
CA GLN A 117 -3.36 -5.06 13.82
C GLN A 117 -1.95 -5.54 13.56
N ASN A 118 -1.64 -6.74 14.03
CA ASN A 118 -0.36 -7.35 13.71
C ASN A 118 -0.50 -8.24 12.46
N ASN A 119 0.64 -8.64 11.90
CA ASN A 119 0.66 -9.39 10.65
C ASN A 119 -0.01 -10.77 10.74
N ASN A 120 -0.20 -11.30 11.94
CA ASN A 120 -0.83 -12.61 12.11
C ASN A 120 -2.34 -12.56 12.04
N THR A 121 -2.93 -11.38 12.23
CA THR A 121 -4.38 -11.23 12.35
C THR A 121 -5.04 -10.50 11.19
N ILE A 122 -4.26 -9.91 10.29
CA ILE A 122 -4.85 -9.19 9.16
C ILE A 122 -5.41 -10.17 8.14
N PRO A 123 -6.56 -9.82 7.52
CA PRO A 123 -7.18 -10.70 6.52
C PRO A 123 -6.35 -10.86 5.25
N GLU A 124 -5.43 -9.95 4.98
CA GLU A 124 -4.59 -9.99 3.78
C GLU A 124 -3.41 -10.95 3.88
N ARG A 125 -3.14 -11.51 5.06
CA ARG A 125 -1.99 -12.40 5.23
C ARG A 125 -2.00 -13.61 4.29
N PRO A 126 -3.11 -14.35 4.15
CA PRO A 126 -3.09 -15.54 3.28
C PRO A 126 -2.74 -15.20 1.83
N ILE A 127 -3.27 -14.12 1.28
CA ILE A 127 -2.95 -13.77 -0.10
C ILE A 127 -1.50 -13.31 -0.24
N CYS A 128 -0.99 -12.58 0.74
CA CYS A 128 0.41 -12.18 0.74
C CYS A 128 1.33 -13.39 0.77
N ASP A 129 1.05 -14.35 1.64
CA ASP A 129 1.84 -15.59 1.72
C ASP A 129 1.79 -16.35 0.40
N GLN A 130 0.59 -16.45 -0.20
CA GLN A 130 0.41 -17.15 -1.46
C GLN A 130 1.17 -16.52 -2.61
N MET A 131 1.18 -15.19 -2.66
CA MET A 131 1.80 -14.44 -3.75
C MET A 131 3.26 -14.08 -3.50
N GLY A 132 3.83 -14.52 -2.39
CA GLY A 132 5.23 -14.22 -2.08
C GLY A 132 5.48 -12.79 -1.68
N ILE A 133 4.48 -12.13 -1.12
CA ILE A 133 4.58 -10.73 -0.68
C ILE A 133 4.96 -10.71 0.79
N THR A 134 6.02 -9.97 1.11
CA THR A 134 6.51 -9.84 2.49
C THR A 134 5.60 -8.89 3.27
N LEU A 135 5.19 -9.32 4.46
CA LEU A 135 4.42 -8.44 5.34
C LEU A 135 5.36 -7.60 6.19
N VAL A 136 5.06 -6.32 6.27
CA VAL A 136 5.84 -5.36 7.04
C VAL A 136 4.92 -4.74 8.09
N ASP A 137 5.31 -4.83 9.36
CA ASP A 137 4.59 -4.10 10.41
C ASP A 137 5.50 -3.03 11.00
N GLY A 138 4.97 -2.26 11.93
CA GLY A 138 5.73 -1.18 12.54
C GLY A 138 5.60 0.16 11.84
N LEU A 139 5.09 0.22 10.62
CA LEU A 139 4.82 1.51 9.99
C LEU A 139 3.72 2.27 10.70
N GLY A 140 2.72 1.54 11.21
CA GLY A 140 1.68 2.13 12.03
C GLY A 140 2.23 2.71 13.31
N ASP A 141 3.13 2.00 13.95
CA ASP A 141 3.81 2.46 15.16
C ASP A 141 4.62 3.72 14.87
N LYS A 142 5.31 3.75 13.73
CA LYS A 142 6.09 4.90 13.32
C LYS A 142 5.20 6.12 13.12
N ILE A 143 4.03 5.94 12.53
CA ILE A 143 3.06 7.01 12.36
C ILE A 143 2.53 7.49 13.71
N GLN A 144 2.23 6.56 14.60
CA GLN A 144 1.78 6.91 15.95
C GLN A 144 2.84 7.70 16.68
N SER A 145 4.09 7.30 16.55
CA SER A 145 5.21 8.03 17.15
C SER A 145 5.29 9.46 16.62
N SER A 146 5.13 9.64 15.32
CA SER A 146 5.12 10.97 14.71
C SER A 146 3.99 11.82 15.25
N ARG A 147 2.78 11.25 15.33
CA ARG A 147 1.62 11.97 15.87
C ARG A 147 1.83 12.33 17.33
N TRP A 148 2.44 11.42 18.08
CA TRP A 148 2.72 11.66 19.49
C TRP A 148 3.69 12.82 19.68
N LEU A 149 4.72 12.87 18.84
CA LEU A 149 5.68 13.96 18.87
C LEU A 149 5.02 15.30 18.53
N LEU A 150 4.07 15.30 17.63
CA LEU A 150 3.37 16.52 17.23
C LEU A 150 2.46 17.06 18.34
N LYS A 151 2.01 16.21 19.25
CA LYS A 151 1.18 16.63 20.38
C LYS A 151 1.99 17.28 21.48
N ASN A 152 3.25 17.02 21.53
CA ASN A 152 4.15 17.55 22.56
C ASN A 152 4.94 18.73 22.04
#